data_9a115991433e74c52a267a654c29f8ce
#
_entry.id   9a115991433e74c52a267a654c29f8ce
#
_cell.length_a   1.000
_cell.length_b   1.000
_cell.length_c   1.000
_cell.angle_alpha   90.00
_cell.angle_beta   90.00
_cell.angle_gamma   90.00
#
_symmetry.space_group_name_H-M   'P 1'
#
loop_
_entity.id
_entity.type
_entity.pdbx_description
1 polymer ?
#
loop_
_entity_poly.entity_id
_entity_poly.type
_entity_poly.pdbx_seq_one_letter_code
_entity_poly.pdbx_strand_id
1 'polypeptide(L)'
;MPLYHTCLEISVTSPVYLFDLTSRQAQWLAARQTTISGNVANANTPGYRARDVEPFADVLDKTKLTMAATNGGHIGFEPSQADSAKVKKSESWDTVYSKNSVSLEQELIKAGEVNRQHSLNTSIVKSFHRMLLSSVRTS
;
A
#
# COMPACT_ATOMS: atom_id res chain seq x y z
N MET A 1 44.72 6.42 -16.09
CA MET A 1 43.80 5.43 -15.45
C MET A 1 42.71 6.22 -14.75
N PRO A 2 41.48 6.21 -15.24
CA PRO A 2 40.38 6.89 -14.56
C PRO A 2 39.81 5.97 -13.50
N LEU A 3 39.79 6.45 -12.26
CA LEU A 3 39.10 5.87 -11.13
C LEU A 3 37.60 6.04 -11.35
N TYR A 4 36.93 4.97 -11.67
CA TYR A 4 35.46 4.90 -11.67
C TYR A 4 34.98 4.98 -10.23
N HIS A 5 34.49 6.15 -9.82
CA HIS A 5 33.66 6.27 -8.64
C HIS A 5 32.41 5.45 -8.89
N THR A 6 32.33 4.28 -8.27
CA THR A 6 31.09 3.54 -8.06
C THR A 6 30.16 4.45 -7.29
N CYS A 7 29.15 4.95 -8.00
CA CYS A 7 28.02 5.63 -7.41
C CYS A 7 27.41 4.68 -6.39
N LEU A 8 27.41 5.05 -5.10
CA LEU A 8 26.74 4.29 -4.05
C LEU A 8 25.29 4.13 -4.46
N GLU A 9 24.91 2.90 -4.76
CA GLU A 9 23.49 2.50 -4.72
C GLU A 9 23.00 2.84 -3.33
N ILE A 10 22.10 3.83 -3.25
CA ILE A 10 21.39 4.15 -2.01
C ILE A 10 20.58 2.92 -1.71
N SER A 11 21.08 2.16 -0.76
CA SER A 11 20.54 0.89 -0.32
C SER A 11 19.07 1.10 0.08
N VAL A 12 18.17 0.51 -0.69
CA VAL A 12 16.71 0.45 -0.43
C VAL A 12 16.39 -0.20 0.93
N THR A 13 17.42 -0.60 1.66
CA THR A 13 17.39 -1.29 2.94
C THR A 13 17.57 -0.37 4.15
N SER A 14 17.44 0.96 4.01
CA SER A 14 17.46 1.81 5.20
C SER A 14 16.25 1.50 6.09
N PRO A 15 16.46 1.38 7.43
CA PRO A 15 15.37 1.08 8.37
C PRO A 15 14.22 2.08 8.27
N VAL A 16 14.51 3.32 7.98
CA VAL A 16 13.51 4.40 7.78
C VAL A 16 12.61 4.11 6.59
N TYR A 17 13.18 3.62 5.47
CA TYR A 17 12.41 3.27 4.28
C TYR A 17 11.45 2.10 4.54
N LEU A 18 11.88 1.07 5.28
CA LEU A 18 11.02 -0.06 5.61
C LEU A 18 9.82 0.37 6.47
N PHE A 19 10.03 1.23 7.47
CA PHE A 19 8.95 1.73 8.31
C PHE A 19 7.98 2.62 7.53
N ASP A 20 8.46 3.45 6.62
CA ASP A 20 7.61 4.26 5.75
C ASP A 20 6.77 3.37 4.83
N LEU A 21 7.39 2.38 4.18
CA LEU A 21 6.71 1.44 3.30
C LEU A 21 5.63 0.64 4.04
N THR A 22 5.95 0.11 5.23
CA THR A 22 5.00 -0.67 6.03
C THR A 22 3.85 0.19 6.56
N SER A 23 4.11 1.46 6.88
CA SER A 23 3.08 2.43 7.26
C SER A 23 2.12 2.72 6.11
N ARG A 24 2.63 2.97 4.91
CA ARG A 24 1.82 3.17 3.69
C ARG A 24 0.98 1.94 3.37
N GLN A 25 1.56 0.76 3.49
CA GLN A 25 0.82 -0.49 3.30
C GLN A 25 -0.31 -0.65 4.33
N ALA A 26 -0.05 -0.32 5.60
CA ALA A 26 -1.08 -0.37 6.64
C ALA A 26 -2.24 0.60 6.35
N GLN A 27 -1.96 1.80 5.89
CA GLN A 27 -2.97 2.79 5.49
C GLN A 27 -3.80 2.30 4.30
N TRP A 28 -3.15 1.72 3.30
CA TRP A 28 -3.82 1.13 2.14
C TRP A 28 -4.72 -0.04 2.54
N LEU A 29 -4.24 -0.94 3.42
CA LEU A 29 -5.03 -2.05 3.95
C LEU A 29 -6.27 -1.56 4.73
N ALA A 30 -6.14 -0.49 5.52
CA ALA A 30 -7.26 0.12 6.23
C ALA A 30 -8.30 0.70 5.25
N ALA A 31 -7.86 1.38 4.20
CA ALA A 31 -8.74 1.89 3.15
C ALA A 31 -9.47 0.75 2.42
N ARG A 32 -8.76 -0.34 2.08
CA ARG A 32 -9.34 -1.52 1.45
C ARG A 32 -10.37 -2.19 2.36
N GLN A 33 -10.06 -2.34 3.65
CA GLN A 33 -11.01 -2.90 4.63
C GLN A 33 -12.28 -2.06 4.74
N THR A 34 -12.16 -0.74 4.74
CA THR A 34 -13.31 0.17 4.76
C THR A 34 -14.17 0.01 3.51
N THR A 35 -13.55 -0.14 2.35
CA THR A 35 -14.26 -0.36 1.08
C THR A 35 -15.00 -1.69 1.07
N ILE A 36 -14.37 -2.77 1.52
CA ILE A 36 -14.98 -4.10 1.67
C ILE A 36 -16.19 -4.04 2.61
N SER A 37 -16.04 -3.38 3.76
CA SER A 37 -17.14 -3.21 4.72
C SER A 37 -18.31 -2.43 4.11
N GLY A 38 -18.01 -1.40 3.30
CA GLY A 38 -19.02 -0.65 2.56
C GLY A 38 -19.75 -1.51 1.52
N ASN A 39 -19.04 -2.38 0.79
CA ASN A 39 -19.64 -3.32 -0.16
C ASN A 39 -20.56 -4.31 0.56
N VAL A 40 -20.10 -4.91 1.65
CA VAL A 40 -20.90 -5.86 2.45
C VAL A 40 -22.15 -5.18 3.00
N ALA A 41 -22.04 -3.98 3.54
CA ALA A 41 -23.19 -3.23 4.06
C ALA A 41 -24.26 -2.96 2.98
N ASN A 42 -23.85 -2.86 1.72
CA ASN A 42 -24.72 -2.60 0.58
C ASN A 42 -25.02 -3.83 -0.30
N ALA A 43 -24.71 -5.04 0.20
CA ALA A 43 -24.93 -6.27 -0.56
C ALA A 43 -26.41 -6.49 -0.95
N ASN A 44 -27.35 -5.95 -0.19
CA ASN A 44 -28.78 -6.03 -0.46
C ASN A 44 -29.36 -4.74 -1.05
N THR A 45 -28.54 -3.74 -1.39
CA THR A 45 -29.01 -2.47 -1.96
C THR A 45 -29.18 -2.60 -3.48
N PRO A 46 -30.39 -2.45 -4.03
CA PRO A 46 -30.60 -2.54 -5.47
C PRO A 46 -29.78 -1.52 -6.25
N GLY A 47 -29.15 -1.95 -7.33
CA GLY A 47 -28.35 -1.09 -8.20
C GLY A 47 -26.99 -0.68 -7.63
N TYR A 48 -26.61 -1.14 -6.44
CA TYR A 48 -25.29 -0.87 -5.87
C TYR A 48 -24.18 -1.58 -6.67
N ARG A 49 -23.09 -0.87 -6.91
CA ARG A 49 -21.92 -1.42 -7.58
C ARG A 49 -20.77 -1.57 -6.60
N ALA A 50 -20.22 -2.77 -6.52
CA ALA A 50 -19.04 -3.06 -5.73
C ALA A 50 -17.87 -2.14 -6.10
N ARG A 51 -17.11 -1.74 -5.09
CA ARG A 51 -15.91 -0.92 -5.22
C ARG A 51 -14.71 -1.69 -4.73
N ASP A 52 -13.54 -1.37 -5.26
CA ASP A 52 -12.26 -1.87 -4.72
C ASP A 52 -11.22 -0.75 -4.78
N VAL A 53 -10.16 -0.91 -3.99
CA VAL A 53 -9.05 0.04 -3.96
C VAL A 53 -8.03 -0.37 -5.03
N GLU A 54 -7.41 0.60 -5.66
CA GLU A 54 -6.32 0.38 -6.61
C GLU A 54 -5.21 -0.49 -5.97
N PRO A 55 -4.61 -1.44 -6.71
CA PRO A 55 -3.54 -2.31 -6.19
C PRO A 55 -2.41 -1.51 -5.55
N PHE A 56 -1.87 -1.99 -4.41
CA PHE A 56 -0.81 -1.29 -3.69
C PHE A 56 0.44 -1.05 -4.53
N ALA A 57 0.77 -1.97 -5.44
CA ALA A 57 1.89 -1.82 -6.37
C ALA A 57 1.74 -0.56 -7.25
N ASP A 58 0.52 -0.31 -7.78
CA ASP A 58 0.24 0.85 -8.62
C ASP A 58 0.31 2.17 -7.81
N VAL A 59 -0.14 2.12 -6.54
CA VAL A 59 -0.01 3.25 -5.61
C VAL A 59 1.46 3.56 -5.33
N LEU A 60 2.27 2.51 -5.14
CA LEU A 60 3.70 2.63 -4.88
C LEU A 60 4.47 3.19 -6.09
N ASP A 61 4.12 2.75 -7.30
CA ASP A 61 4.75 3.23 -8.53
C ASP A 61 4.45 4.72 -8.80
N LYS A 62 3.27 5.19 -8.43
CA LYS A 62 2.89 6.61 -8.53
C LYS A 62 3.60 7.49 -7.49
N THR A 63 4.02 6.90 -6.38
CA THR A 63 4.78 7.58 -5.31
C THR A 63 6.29 7.55 -5.53
N LYS A 64 6.79 7.01 -6.64
CA LYS A 64 8.19 7.16 -7.02
C LYS A 64 8.48 8.64 -7.19
N LEU A 65 9.36 9.14 -6.32
CA LEU A 65 9.79 10.53 -6.27
C LEU A 65 10.26 11.00 -7.64
N THR A 66 9.48 11.84 -8.29
CA THR A 66 9.99 12.67 -9.36
C THR A 66 10.87 13.73 -8.71
N MET A 67 12.17 13.66 -8.91
CA MET A 67 13.07 14.73 -8.52
C MET A 67 12.70 15.98 -9.31
N ALA A 68 12.00 16.91 -8.69
CA ALA A 68 11.78 18.24 -9.25
C ALA A 68 12.96 19.12 -8.83
N ALA A 69 13.89 19.35 -9.75
CA ALA A 69 14.93 20.34 -9.57
C ALA A 69 14.31 21.73 -9.79
N THR A 70 14.21 22.54 -8.77
CA THR A 70 13.75 23.94 -8.86
C THR A 70 14.81 24.87 -9.46
N ASN A 71 16.04 24.40 -9.63
CA ASN A 71 17.12 25.07 -10.36
C ASN A 71 18.07 24.00 -10.91
N GLY A 72 18.62 24.17 -12.10
CA GLY A 72 19.46 23.19 -12.78
C GLY A 72 20.73 22.71 -12.05
N GLY A 73 20.96 23.18 -10.83
CA GLY A 73 22.06 22.79 -9.94
C GLY A 73 21.62 22.25 -8.57
N HIS A 74 20.32 22.13 -8.28
CA HIS A 74 19.85 21.65 -7.00
C HIS A 74 19.04 20.34 -7.15
N ILE A 75 19.45 19.33 -6.39
CA ILE A 75 18.68 18.08 -6.20
C ILE A 75 17.70 18.35 -5.06
N GLY A 76 16.46 18.69 -5.39
CA GLY A 76 15.40 18.90 -4.41
C GLY A 76 14.65 17.60 -4.10
N PHE A 77 14.54 17.24 -2.84
CA PHE A 77 13.60 16.24 -2.35
C PHE A 77 12.31 16.97 -1.95
N GLU A 78 11.32 16.96 -2.83
CA GLU A 78 9.96 17.33 -2.44
C GLU A 78 9.24 16.05 -1.95
N PRO A 79 8.76 16.00 -0.69
CA PRO A 79 7.91 14.90 -0.26
C PRO A 79 6.60 15.00 -1.03
N SER A 80 6.42 14.15 -2.03
CA SER A 80 5.13 14.02 -2.70
C SER A 80 4.10 13.60 -1.65
N GLN A 81 3.05 14.41 -1.48
CA GLN A 81 1.89 14.01 -0.69
C GLN A 81 1.42 12.66 -1.22
N ALA A 82 1.42 11.66 -0.33
CA ALA A 82 0.94 10.33 -0.67
C ALA A 82 -0.50 10.46 -1.18
N ASP A 83 -0.67 10.30 -2.49
CA ASP A 83 -1.98 10.24 -3.10
C ASP A 83 -2.74 9.10 -2.42
N SER A 84 -3.79 9.45 -1.70
CA SER A 84 -4.67 8.47 -1.05
C SER A 84 -5.17 7.50 -2.12
N ALA A 85 -5.08 6.21 -1.83
CA ALA A 85 -5.45 5.15 -2.76
C ALA A 85 -6.84 5.41 -3.38
N LYS A 86 -6.88 5.55 -4.70
CA LYS A 86 -8.13 5.83 -5.42
C LYS A 86 -9.03 4.60 -5.42
N VAL A 87 -10.28 4.78 -5.03
CA VAL A 87 -11.29 3.73 -5.09
C VAL A 87 -11.81 3.61 -6.52
N LYS A 88 -11.65 2.42 -7.12
CA LYS A 88 -12.16 2.09 -8.45
C LYS A 88 -13.41 1.21 -8.35
N LYS A 89 -14.23 1.20 -9.42
CA LYS A 89 -15.31 0.22 -9.53
C LYS A 89 -14.69 -1.16 -9.71
N SER A 90 -15.11 -2.12 -8.88
CA SER A 90 -14.69 -3.52 -9.01
C SER A 90 -15.39 -4.16 -10.20
N GLU A 91 -14.69 -5.02 -10.94
CA GLU A 91 -15.30 -5.93 -11.89
C GLU A 91 -16.01 -7.05 -11.11
N SER A 92 -17.32 -7.18 -11.32
CA SER A 92 -18.12 -8.24 -10.71
C SER A 92 -18.18 -9.45 -11.62
N TRP A 93 -17.99 -10.62 -11.02
CA TRP A 93 -18.13 -11.90 -11.74
C TRP A 93 -19.58 -12.29 -11.96
N ASP A 94 -20.48 -11.73 -11.16
CA ASP A 94 -21.89 -12.05 -11.24
C ASP A 94 -22.77 -10.83 -10.95
N THR A 95 -23.81 -10.62 -11.76
CA THR A 95 -24.80 -9.57 -11.55
C THR A 95 -26.11 -10.23 -11.18
N VAL A 96 -26.50 -10.11 -9.92
CA VAL A 96 -27.79 -10.58 -9.46
C VAL A 96 -28.92 -9.81 -10.15
N TYR A 97 -30.11 -10.41 -10.26
CA TYR A 97 -31.32 -9.86 -10.90
C TYR A 97 -31.67 -8.43 -10.43
N SER A 98 -31.25 -8.02 -9.23
CA SER A 98 -31.38 -6.67 -8.67
C SER A 98 -30.37 -5.63 -9.22
N LYS A 99 -29.55 -5.96 -10.21
CA LYS A 99 -28.43 -5.13 -10.71
C LYS A 99 -27.39 -4.78 -9.63
N ASN A 100 -27.35 -5.52 -8.53
CA ASN A 100 -26.30 -5.41 -7.52
C ASN A 100 -25.10 -6.27 -7.94
N SER A 101 -23.90 -5.72 -7.86
CA SER A 101 -22.66 -6.40 -8.26
C SER A 101 -21.79 -6.85 -7.07
N VAL A 102 -22.34 -6.86 -5.86
CA VAL A 102 -21.62 -7.32 -4.66
C VAL A 102 -21.83 -8.82 -4.47
N SER A 103 -20.74 -9.59 -4.51
CA SER A 103 -20.74 -10.99 -4.07
C SER A 103 -20.15 -11.06 -2.66
N LEU A 104 -20.93 -11.55 -1.70
CA LEU A 104 -20.47 -11.69 -0.31
C LEU A 104 -19.28 -12.64 -0.19
N GLU A 105 -19.25 -13.69 -1.00
CA GLU A 105 -18.16 -14.67 -1.02
C GLU A 105 -16.84 -13.98 -1.44
N GLN A 106 -16.89 -13.15 -2.48
CA GLN A 106 -15.72 -12.39 -2.93
C GLN A 106 -15.24 -11.39 -1.87
N GLU A 107 -16.16 -10.67 -1.26
CA GLU A 107 -15.82 -9.69 -0.22
C GLU A 107 -15.23 -10.39 1.02
N LEU A 108 -15.70 -11.60 1.37
CA LEU A 108 -15.16 -12.40 2.45
C LEU A 108 -13.72 -12.87 2.15
N ILE A 109 -13.45 -13.30 0.92
CA ILE A 109 -12.10 -13.68 0.46
C ILE A 109 -11.16 -12.46 0.54
N LYS A 110 -11.60 -11.30 0.05
CA LYS A 110 -10.83 -10.04 0.13
C LYS A 110 -10.55 -9.63 1.57
N ALA A 111 -11.54 -9.75 2.47
CA ALA A 111 -11.35 -9.46 3.89
C ALA A 111 -10.32 -10.41 4.54
N GLY A 112 -10.36 -11.69 4.20
CA GLY A 112 -9.35 -12.67 4.63
C GLY A 112 -7.95 -12.33 4.13
N GLU A 113 -7.83 -11.87 2.89
CA GLU A 113 -6.57 -11.41 2.33
C GLU A 113 -6.02 -10.17 3.06
N VAL A 114 -6.85 -9.17 3.31
CA VAL A 114 -6.48 -7.97 4.06
C VAL A 114 -5.97 -8.34 5.45
N ASN A 115 -6.66 -9.22 6.17
CA ASN A 115 -6.24 -9.68 7.50
C ASN A 115 -4.89 -10.40 7.46
N ARG A 116 -4.64 -11.26 6.46
CA ARG A 116 -3.37 -11.94 6.28
C ARG A 116 -2.24 -10.95 5.99
N GLN A 117 -2.47 -10.01 5.09
CA GLN A 117 -1.47 -9.00 4.73
C GLN A 117 -1.17 -8.06 5.91
N HIS A 118 -2.18 -7.67 6.70
CA HIS A 118 -1.99 -6.88 7.91
C HIS A 118 -1.16 -7.61 8.96
N SER A 119 -1.43 -8.91 9.17
CA SER A 119 -0.67 -9.75 10.10
C SER A 119 0.78 -9.89 9.67
N LEU A 120 1.02 -10.10 8.36
CA LEU A 120 2.36 -10.16 7.79
C LEU A 120 3.11 -8.82 7.98
N ASN A 121 2.48 -7.71 7.62
CA ASN A 121 3.06 -6.38 7.77
C ASN A 121 3.47 -6.10 9.24
N THR A 122 2.58 -6.40 10.18
CA THR A 122 2.84 -6.27 11.61
C THR A 122 4.00 -7.16 12.07
N SER A 123 4.09 -8.39 11.56
CA SER A 123 5.16 -9.33 11.89
C SER A 123 6.52 -8.85 11.38
N ILE A 124 6.57 -8.29 10.18
CA ILE A 124 7.78 -7.70 9.59
C ILE A 124 8.28 -6.54 10.48
N VAL A 125 7.38 -5.60 10.82
CA VAL A 125 7.73 -4.46 11.69
C VAL A 125 8.27 -4.92 13.04
N LYS A 126 7.60 -5.89 13.69
CA LYS A 126 8.04 -6.44 14.97
C LYS A 126 9.40 -7.13 14.88
N SER A 127 9.63 -7.92 13.84
CA SER A 127 10.91 -8.61 13.63
C SER A 127 12.04 -7.62 13.41
N PHE A 128 11.80 -6.60 12.60
CA PHE A 128 12.78 -5.57 12.31
C PHE A 128 13.11 -4.72 13.54
N HIS A 129 12.10 -4.33 14.31
CA HIS A 129 12.29 -3.63 15.59
C HIS A 129 13.12 -4.45 16.58
N ARG A 130 12.87 -5.76 16.66
CA ARG A 130 13.64 -6.66 17.51
C ARG A 130 15.10 -6.76 17.07
N MET A 131 15.37 -6.82 15.76
CA MET A 131 16.73 -6.80 15.22
C MET A 131 17.48 -5.50 15.59
N LEU A 132 16.81 -4.35 15.45
CA LEU A 132 17.40 -3.06 15.86
C LEU A 132 17.74 -3.04 17.34
N LEU A 133 16.83 -3.50 18.20
CA LEU A 133 17.09 -3.55 19.65
C LEU A 133 18.25 -4.48 19.97
N SER A 134 18.39 -5.62 19.30
CA SER A 134 19.51 -6.54 19.53
C SER A 134 20.84 -5.93 19.09
N SER A 135 20.85 -5.15 18.01
CA SER A 135 22.05 -4.45 17.54
C SER A 135 22.56 -3.40 18.51
N VAL A 136 21.65 -2.68 19.18
CA VAL A 136 22.02 -1.65 20.17
C VAL A 136 22.46 -2.26 21.51
N ARG A 137 21.97 -3.45 21.87
CA ARG A 137 22.30 -4.11 23.16
C ARG A 137 23.63 -4.84 23.17
N THR A 138 24.29 -5.02 22.03
CA THR A 138 25.61 -5.68 21.90
C THR A 138 26.78 -4.72 21.96
N SER A 139 26.56 -3.44 22.25
CA SER A 139 27.60 -2.41 22.41
C SER A 139 27.91 -2.15 23.85
#